data_780a4bd37f74b2153d3e85d7e148a74c
#
_entry.id   780a4bd37f74b2153d3e85d7e148a74c
#
_cell.length_a   1.000
_cell.length_b   1.000
_cell.length_c   1.000
_cell.angle_alpha   90.00
_cell.angle_beta   90.00
_cell.angle_gamma   90.00
#
_symmetry.space_group_name_H-M   'P 1'
#
loop_
_entity.id
_entity.type
_entity.pdbx_description
1 polymer ?
#
loop_
_entity_poly.entity_id
_entity_poly.type
_entity_poly.pdbx_seq_one_letter_code
_entity_poly.pdbx_strand_id
1 'polypeptide(L)'
;GNDLIYGLGKTEDLWTVNGRIRDLPMYAMYIVGSDMQVVSQYEKDGIYISGVNVEDGRIHMRQLAKVSDRDYVFQNNDTIVCNEKFGADPLNGIGWFASQDKGKLYFVQADQELQETKVQARAPKTFSYENTGALEPVKMSQADTQMTFNAYALGHYIGSSRNFKEAVDMAYEHMGVVTDQDQNLVWDRVNRQPIVNIKDPMAKAGKLLRYLNDFTVSQEFEGGLLMVDARECSLSQILYFIDKGTPVIAYTGADTYILLSGYDQYNVTLYDPETQESWKMGMNDATAYFESLQNDFICGKIVQ
;
A
#
# COMPACT_ATOMS: atom_id res chain seq x y z
N GLY A 1 -25.12 -2.78 -3.38
CA GLY A 1 -25.98 -2.37 -4.50
C GLY A 1 -26.17 -3.52 -5.46
N ASN A 2 -27.17 -3.44 -6.30
CA ASN A 2 -27.48 -4.47 -7.29
C ASN A 2 -27.00 -4.05 -8.70
N ASP A 3 -26.01 -3.19 -8.77
CA ASP A 3 -25.50 -2.67 -10.03
C ASP A 3 -24.46 -3.60 -10.64
N LEU A 4 -24.48 -3.71 -11.95
CA LEU A 4 -23.50 -4.46 -12.70
C LEU A 4 -22.38 -3.50 -13.17
N ILE A 5 -21.15 -3.85 -12.88
CA ILE A 5 -19.98 -3.14 -13.39
C ILE A 5 -19.29 -4.03 -14.41
N TYR A 6 -19.06 -3.51 -15.60
CA TYR A 6 -18.28 -4.21 -16.62
C TYR A 6 -17.36 -3.26 -17.38
N GLY A 7 -16.25 -3.78 -17.85
CA GLY A 7 -15.29 -3.04 -18.64
C GLY A 7 -15.17 -3.59 -20.07
N LEU A 8 -14.80 -2.73 -20.99
CA LEU A 8 -14.50 -3.07 -22.37
C LEU A 8 -13.01 -2.98 -22.63
N GLY A 9 -12.42 -4.09 -23.04
CA GLY A 9 -11.04 -4.17 -23.48
C GLY A 9 -10.96 -4.68 -24.92
N LYS A 10 -9.89 -4.30 -25.62
CA LYS A 10 -9.64 -4.82 -26.98
C LYS A 10 -8.91 -6.15 -26.88
N THR A 11 -9.31 -7.10 -27.73
CA THR A 11 -8.68 -8.44 -27.76
C THR A 11 -7.20 -8.37 -28.10
N GLU A 12 -6.78 -7.36 -28.86
CA GLU A 12 -5.39 -7.10 -29.23
C GLU A 12 -4.53 -6.65 -28.04
N ASP A 13 -5.14 -6.05 -27.00
CA ASP A 13 -4.52 -5.58 -25.77
C ASP A 13 -4.48 -6.66 -24.69
N LEU A 14 -4.98 -7.86 -24.99
CA LEU A 14 -4.97 -8.98 -24.07
C LEU A 14 -3.54 -9.43 -23.77
N TRP A 15 -3.12 -9.23 -22.54
CA TRP A 15 -1.80 -9.68 -22.11
C TRP A 15 -1.85 -11.11 -21.58
N THR A 16 -1.12 -12.00 -22.26
CA THR A 16 -1.05 -13.40 -21.88
C THR A 16 0.40 -13.81 -21.61
N VAL A 17 0.59 -14.58 -20.56
CA VAL A 17 1.87 -15.23 -20.25
C VAL A 17 1.63 -16.72 -20.11
N ASN A 18 2.39 -17.53 -20.87
CA ASN A 18 2.24 -18.99 -20.92
C ASN A 18 0.80 -19.46 -21.19
N GLY A 19 0.10 -18.76 -22.09
CA GLY A 19 -1.28 -19.09 -22.47
C GLY A 19 -2.35 -18.75 -21.45
N ARG A 20 -1.97 -18.09 -20.34
CA ARG A 20 -2.93 -17.59 -19.35
C ARG A 20 -3.07 -16.07 -19.47
N ILE A 21 -4.31 -15.60 -19.42
CA ILE A 21 -4.62 -14.17 -19.40
C ILE A 21 -4.03 -13.60 -18.10
N ARG A 22 -3.15 -12.61 -18.24
CA ARG A 22 -2.54 -11.88 -17.13
C ARG A 22 -3.31 -10.63 -16.78
N ASP A 23 -3.69 -9.87 -17.80
CA ASP A 23 -4.46 -8.65 -17.65
C ASP A 23 -5.17 -8.34 -18.96
N LEU A 24 -6.26 -7.60 -18.88
CA LEU A 24 -6.95 -7.01 -20.01
C LEU A 24 -7.17 -5.53 -19.71
N PRO A 25 -6.27 -4.65 -20.18
CA PRO A 25 -6.48 -3.22 -20.06
C PRO A 25 -7.79 -2.79 -20.72
N MET A 26 -8.68 -2.21 -19.92
CA MET A 26 -10.00 -1.77 -20.38
C MET A 26 -9.92 -0.31 -20.78
N TYR A 27 -10.43 0.04 -21.96
CA TYR A 27 -10.50 1.43 -22.42
C TYR A 27 -11.75 2.16 -21.92
N ALA A 28 -12.78 1.42 -21.51
CA ALA A 28 -14.01 1.99 -20.96
C ALA A 28 -14.58 1.06 -19.86
N MET A 29 -15.25 1.65 -18.90
CA MET A 29 -16.01 0.93 -17.85
C MET A 29 -17.41 1.52 -17.74
N TYR A 30 -18.40 0.65 -17.56
CA TYR A 30 -19.81 1.00 -17.44
C TYR A 30 -20.37 0.49 -16.13
N ILE A 31 -21.21 1.30 -15.53
CA ILE A 31 -22.04 0.94 -14.39
C ILE A 31 -23.49 0.89 -14.87
N VAL A 32 -24.12 -0.23 -14.70
CA VAL A 32 -25.50 -0.48 -15.15
C VAL A 32 -26.36 -0.77 -13.94
N GLY A 33 -27.41 -0.02 -13.78
CA GLY A 33 -28.37 -0.18 -12.69
C GLY A 33 -29.22 -1.46 -12.82
N SER A 34 -29.97 -1.76 -11.78
CA SER A 34 -30.90 -2.91 -11.74
C SER A 34 -31.99 -2.89 -12.84
N ASP A 35 -32.24 -1.73 -13.42
CA ASP A 35 -33.15 -1.52 -14.56
C ASP A 35 -32.45 -1.73 -15.93
N MET A 36 -31.22 -2.21 -15.93
CA MET A 36 -30.38 -2.41 -17.12
C MET A 36 -30.09 -1.14 -17.90
N GLN A 37 -30.25 0.03 -17.28
CA GLN A 37 -29.81 1.31 -17.88
C GLN A 37 -28.39 1.67 -17.42
N VAL A 38 -27.63 2.29 -18.32
CA VAL A 38 -26.27 2.81 -17.99
C VAL A 38 -26.43 3.98 -17.05
N VAL A 39 -25.98 3.81 -15.82
CA VAL A 39 -25.99 4.84 -14.78
C VAL A 39 -24.76 5.74 -14.90
N SER A 40 -23.62 5.15 -15.25
CA SER A 40 -22.36 5.89 -15.39
C SER A 40 -21.43 5.20 -16.39
N GLN A 41 -20.63 6.01 -17.06
CA GLN A 41 -19.58 5.57 -17.98
C GLN A 41 -18.29 6.26 -17.61
N TYR A 42 -17.22 5.49 -17.56
CA TYR A 42 -15.86 6.00 -17.38
C TYR A 42 -15.05 5.66 -18.62
N GLU A 43 -14.65 6.70 -19.35
CA GLU A 43 -13.79 6.62 -20.51
C GLU A 43 -12.94 7.88 -20.54
N LYS A 44 -11.62 7.72 -20.66
CA LYS A 44 -10.68 8.83 -20.79
C LYS A 44 -9.71 8.52 -21.92
N ASP A 45 -9.51 9.46 -22.80
CA ASP A 45 -8.61 9.31 -23.95
C ASP A 45 -7.17 9.02 -23.49
N GLY A 46 -6.57 7.97 -24.04
CA GLY A 46 -5.22 7.54 -23.70
C GLY A 46 -5.06 6.85 -22.34
N ILE A 47 -6.14 6.73 -21.55
CA ILE A 47 -6.15 6.05 -20.27
C ILE A 47 -6.84 4.71 -20.38
N TYR A 48 -6.21 3.69 -19.81
CA TYR A 48 -6.75 2.35 -19.68
C TYR A 48 -6.94 2.02 -18.20
N ILE A 49 -7.84 1.12 -17.92
CA ILE A 49 -8.19 0.71 -16.56
C ILE A 49 -7.77 -0.73 -16.35
N SER A 50 -7.13 -1.02 -15.24
CA SER A 50 -6.94 -2.38 -14.75
C SER A 50 -7.29 -2.46 -13.27
N GLY A 51 -7.61 -3.66 -12.78
CA GLY A 51 -7.84 -3.91 -11.36
C GLY A 51 -8.96 -3.03 -10.77
N VAL A 52 -10.21 -3.36 -11.11
CA VAL A 52 -11.38 -2.69 -10.53
C VAL A 52 -11.79 -3.41 -9.25
N ASN A 53 -11.84 -2.68 -8.14
CA ASN A 53 -12.35 -3.16 -6.85
C ASN A 53 -13.50 -2.28 -6.38
N VAL A 54 -14.50 -2.90 -5.75
CA VAL A 54 -15.65 -2.19 -5.19
C VAL A 54 -15.67 -2.39 -3.68
N GLU A 55 -15.48 -1.32 -2.94
CA GLU A 55 -15.45 -1.33 -1.50
C GLU A 55 -16.18 -0.08 -0.96
N ASP A 56 -17.04 -0.25 0.03
CA ASP A 56 -17.79 0.83 0.70
C ASP A 56 -18.51 1.81 -0.26
N GLY A 57 -19.13 1.28 -1.32
CA GLY A 57 -19.83 2.09 -2.32
C GLY A 57 -18.88 2.92 -3.21
N ARG A 58 -17.60 2.60 -3.21
CA ARG A 58 -16.58 3.20 -4.06
C ARG A 58 -16.03 2.18 -5.03
N ILE A 59 -15.77 2.63 -6.25
CA ILE A 59 -15.10 1.82 -7.27
C ILE A 59 -13.68 2.35 -7.38
N HIS A 60 -12.74 1.57 -6.88
CA HIS A 60 -11.31 1.84 -7.02
C HIS A 60 -10.81 1.20 -8.29
N MET A 61 -9.99 1.93 -9.05
CA MET A 61 -9.43 1.43 -10.30
C MET A 61 -7.99 1.93 -10.48
N ARG A 62 -7.19 1.14 -11.17
CA ARG A 62 -5.84 1.52 -11.56
C ARG A 62 -5.87 2.09 -12.98
N GLN A 63 -5.29 3.26 -13.16
CA GLN A 63 -5.12 3.87 -14.47
C GLN A 63 -3.77 3.47 -15.07
N LEU A 64 -3.81 3.10 -16.32
CA LEU A 64 -2.65 2.74 -17.12
C LEU A 64 -2.56 3.66 -18.33
N ALA A 65 -1.35 4.03 -18.75
CA ALA A 65 -1.08 4.64 -20.04
C ALA A 65 -0.46 3.60 -20.98
N LYS A 66 -0.90 3.58 -22.21
CA LYS A 66 -0.29 2.77 -23.27
C LYS A 66 0.96 3.47 -23.79
N VAL A 67 2.11 2.82 -23.70
CA VAL A 67 3.42 3.35 -24.12
C VAL A 67 3.85 2.78 -25.46
N SER A 68 3.43 1.56 -25.76
CA SER A 68 3.63 0.89 -27.05
C SER A 68 2.49 -0.08 -27.33
N ASP A 69 2.54 -0.81 -28.46
CA ASP A 69 1.44 -1.70 -28.88
C ASP A 69 1.01 -2.74 -27.82
N ARG A 70 1.90 -3.10 -26.90
CA ARG A 70 1.60 -4.08 -25.85
C ARG A 70 2.09 -3.69 -24.45
N ASP A 71 2.65 -2.49 -24.30
CA ASP A 71 3.22 -2.06 -23.03
C ASP A 71 2.35 -0.98 -22.39
N TYR A 72 1.96 -1.24 -21.18
CA TYR A 72 1.17 -0.35 -20.34
C TYR A 72 1.97 0.01 -19.10
N VAL A 73 1.98 1.27 -18.74
CA VAL A 73 2.63 1.79 -17.54
C VAL A 73 1.57 2.31 -16.59
N PHE A 74 1.69 1.94 -15.32
CA PHE A 74 0.85 2.48 -14.26
C PHE A 74 1.02 4.01 -14.19
N GLN A 75 -0.08 4.73 -14.16
CA GLN A 75 -0.10 6.19 -14.00
C GLN A 75 -0.56 6.60 -12.61
N ASN A 76 -1.75 6.17 -12.21
CA ASN A 76 -2.40 6.62 -10.99
C ASN A 76 -3.50 5.63 -10.58
N ASN A 77 -3.97 5.76 -9.34
CA ASN A 77 -5.23 5.20 -8.90
C ASN A 77 -6.33 6.24 -9.04
N ASP A 78 -7.51 5.81 -9.48
CA ASP A 78 -8.69 6.67 -9.54
C ASP A 78 -9.84 6.01 -8.79
N THR A 79 -10.76 6.82 -8.28
CA THR A 79 -11.89 6.31 -7.51
C THR A 79 -13.17 6.97 -7.99
N ILE A 80 -14.14 6.15 -8.41
CA ILE A 80 -15.51 6.61 -8.65
C ILE A 80 -16.30 6.40 -7.37
N VAL A 81 -16.92 7.47 -6.90
CA VAL A 81 -17.88 7.39 -5.81
C VAL A 81 -19.25 7.09 -6.45
N CYS A 82 -19.79 5.92 -6.17
CA CYS A 82 -21.15 5.60 -6.56
C CYS A 82 -22.08 6.44 -5.69
N ASN A 83 -22.80 7.37 -6.30
CA ASN A 83 -23.83 8.17 -5.65
C ASN A 83 -25.13 7.38 -5.39
N GLU A 84 -25.03 6.10 -5.06
CA GLU A 84 -26.16 5.48 -4.36
C GLU A 84 -26.25 6.17 -3.00
N LYS A 85 -27.45 6.61 -2.71
CA LYS A 85 -27.86 7.18 -1.43
C LYS A 85 -27.08 6.53 -0.31
N PHE A 86 -25.97 7.12 0.07
CA PHE A 86 -25.42 6.88 1.39
C PHE A 86 -26.62 7.13 2.28
N GLY A 87 -27.02 6.11 3.02
CA GLY A 87 -27.98 6.33 4.07
C GLY A 87 -27.38 7.48 4.86
N ALA A 88 -27.86 8.69 4.58
CA ALA A 88 -27.38 9.88 5.21
C ALA A 88 -27.45 9.52 6.68
N ASP A 89 -26.32 9.61 7.36
CA ASP A 89 -26.37 9.62 8.80
C ASP A 89 -27.34 10.74 9.13
N PRO A 90 -28.56 10.45 9.63
CA PRO A 90 -29.63 11.43 9.68
C PRO A 90 -29.31 12.60 10.61
N LEU A 91 -28.15 12.57 11.25
CA LEU A 91 -27.72 13.55 12.24
C LEU A 91 -26.79 14.64 11.68
N ASN A 92 -26.16 14.47 10.52
CA ASN A 92 -25.13 15.44 10.15
C ASN A 92 -25.36 16.20 8.83
N GLY A 93 -26.11 15.71 7.88
CA GLY A 93 -26.42 16.46 6.64
C GLY A 93 -25.22 17.05 5.89
N ILE A 94 -23.99 16.74 6.33
CA ILE A 94 -22.74 17.25 5.77
C ILE A 94 -21.92 16.07 5.29
N GLY A 95 -21.71 16.02 3.99
CA GLY A 95 -20.79 15.06 3.36
C GLY A 95 -19.52 15.74 2.87
N TRP A 96 -18.54 14.97 2.48
CA TRP A 96 -17.33 15.47 1.84
C TRP A 96 -16.86 14.49 0.77
N PHE A 97 -16.13 15.00 -0.21
CA PHE A 97 -15.40 14.19 -1.17
C PHE A 97 -14.00 14.78 -1.41
N ALA A 98 -13.06 13.92 -1.76
CA ALA A 98 -11.71 14.35 -2.10
C ALA A 98 -11.68 14.95 -3.51
N SER A 99 -11.00 16.07 -3.67
CA SER A 99 -10.74 16.71 -4.97
C SER A 99 -9.23 16.82 -5.14
N GLN A 100 -8.73 16.46 -6.33
CA GLN A 100 -7.30 16.55 -6.65
C GLN A 100 -6.75 17.99 -6.54
N ASP A 101 -7.59 18.99 -6.88
CA ASP A 101 -7.15 20.39 -6.91
C ASP A 101 -7.39 21.15 -5.61
N LYS A 102 -8.29 20.71 -4.77
CA LYS A 102 -8.77 21.47 -3.61
C LYS A 102 -8.78 20.70 -2.29
N GLY A 103 -8.21 19.51 -2.27
CA GLY A 103 -8.25 18.66 -1.09
C GLY A 103 -9.66 18.11 -0.82
N LYS A 104 -10.26 18.44 0.34
CA LYS A 104 -11.61 18.00 0.68
C LYS A 104 -12.65 19.07 0.32
N LEU A 105 -13.65 18.68 -0.46
CA LEU A 105 -14.83 19.49 -0.71
C LEU A 105 -15.97 18.98 0.16
N TYR A 106 -16.58 19.88 0.91
CA TYR A 106 -17.72 19.57 1.75
C TYR A 106 -19.02 19.98 1.03
N PHE A 107 -20.05 19.20 1.19
CA PHE A 107 -21.38 19.51 0.70
C PHE A 107 -22.41 19.29 1.79
N VAL A 108 -23.50 20.03 1.71
CA VAL A 108 -24.66 19.86 2.58
C VAL A 108 -25.73 19.13 1.78
N GLN A 109 -26.18 17.99 2.30
CA GLN A 109 -27.30 17.27 1.74
C GLN A 109 -28.57 17.65 2.49
N ALA A 110 -29.55 18.20 1.77
CA ALA A 110 -30.86 18.52 2.32
C ALA A 110 -31.91 17.55 1.77
N ASP A 111 -32.80 17.08 2.62
CA ASP A 111 -33.86 16.11 2.26
C ASP A 111 -35.00 16.72 1.40
N GLN A 112 -34.94 18.00 1.13
CA GLN A 112 -35.91 18.71 0.28
C GLN A 112 -35.19 19.50 -0.79
N GLU A 113 -35.75 19.54 -2.00
CA GLU A 113 -35.34 20.49 -3.01
C GLU A 113 -35.41 21.90 -2.42
N LEU A 114 -34.25 22.53 -2.25
CA LEU A 114 -34.18 23.94 -1.90
C LEU A 114 -34.67 24.73 -3.11
N GLN A 115 -35.99 24.94 -3.18
CA GLN A 115 -36.53 25.94 -4.09
C GLN A 115 -35.83 27.26 -3.80
N GLU A 116 -35.47 28.02 -4.84
CA GLU A 116 -34.72 29.27 -4.86
C GLU A 116 -35.08 30.22 -3.70
N THR A 117 -34.69 29.94 -2.51
CA THR A 117 -34.69 30.84 -1.40
C THR A 117 -33.37 31.58 -1.40
N LYS A 118 -33.43 32.89 -1.45
CA LYS A 118 -32.25 33.77 -1.35
C LYS A 118 -31.47 33.36 -0.09
N VAL A 119 -30.39 32.59 -0.27
CA VAL A 119 -29.49 32.25 0.82
C VAL A 119 -28.81 33.51 1.30
N GLN A 120 -29.18 34.02 2.47
CA GLN A 120 -28.44 35.08 3.13
C GLN A 120 -27.32 34.45 3.96
N ALA A 121 -26.10 34.62 3.50
CA ALA A 121 -24.92 34.33 4.33
C ALA A 121 -24.91 35.36 5.48
N ARG A 122 -25.17 34.92 6.71
CA ARG A 122 -24.96 35.74 7.90
C ARG A 122 -23.60 35.39 8.48
N ALA A 123 -22.76 36.40 8.66
CA ALA A 123 -21.57 36.22 9.50
C ALA A 123 -22.03 35.76 10.90
N PRO A 124 -21.37 34.72 11.46
CA PRO A 124 -21.71 34.30 12.82
C PRO A 124 -21.51 35.47 13.77
N LYS A 125 -22.54 35.77 14.56
CA LYS A 125 -22.36 36.66 15.69
C LYS A 125 -21.26 36.07 16.56
N THR A 126 -20.33 36.92 16.95
CA THR A 126 -19.19 36.62 17.82
C THR A 126 -19.45 35.45 18.77
N PHE A 127 -18.70 34.38 18.61
CA PHE A 127 -18.65 33.30 19.57
C PHE A 127 -17.85 33.81 20.78
N SER A 128 -18.48 34.03 21.92
CA SER A 128 -17.77 34.17 23.17
C SER A 128 -17.51 32.78 23.73
N TYR A 129 -16.28 32.39 23.79
CA TYR A 129 -15.89 31.25 24.60
C TYR A 129 -15.86 31.66 26.04
N GLU A 130 -16.85 31.31 26.82
CA GLU A 130 -16.70 31.31 28.28
C GLU A 130 -15.79 30.13 28.64
N ASN A 131 -14.53 30.46 28.92
CA ASN A 131 -13.51 29.50 29.30
C ASN A 131 -13.69 29.11 30.78
N THR A 132 -14.72 28.33 31.08
CA THR A 132 -15.01 27.82 32.42
C THR A 132 -14.58 26.36 32.62
N GLY A 133 -13.92 25.78 31.68
CA GLY A 133 -13.36 24.43 31.76
C GLY A 133 -11.86 24.46 31.57
N ALA A 134 -11.10 23.92 32.50
CA ALA A 134 -9.75 23.47 32.19
C ALA A 134 -9.86 22.54 30.95
N LEU A 135 -9.14 22.88 29.88
CA LEU A 135 -8.98 21.97 28.76
C LEU A 135 -8.37 20.69 29.33
N GLU A 136 -9.19 19.69 29.60
CA GLU A 136 -8.68 18.36 29.78
C GLU A 136 -7.99 18.01 28.44
N PRO A 137 -6.68 17.64 28.47
CA PRO A 137 -6.05 17.18 27.27
C PRO A 137 -6.90 16.01 26.76
N VAL A 138 -7.55 16.21 25.62
CA VAL A 138 -8.16 15.10 24.90
C VAL A 138 -7.01 14.16 24.66
N LYS A 139 -6.95 13.07 25.44
CA LYS A 139 -6.14 11.93 25.08
C LYS A 139 -6.77 11.47 23.78
N MET A 140 -6.20 11.95 22.67
CA MET A 140 -6.39 11.26 21.43
C MET A 140 -5.87 9.86 21.70
N SER A 141 -6.77 8.88 21.81
CA SER A 141 -6.37 7.51 21.63
C SER A 141 -5.59 7.54 20.32
N GLN A 142 -4.30 7.23 20.38
CA GLN A 142 -3.56 6.97 19.16
C GLN A 142 -4.48 6.06 18.36
N ALA A 143 -4.97 6.57 17.23
CA ALA A 143 -5.66 5.73 16.27
C ALA A 143 -4.75 4.52 16.11
N ASP A 144 -5.33 3.35 16.20
CA ASP A 144 -4.59 2.09 16.11
C ASP A 144 -3.79 2.13 14.80
N THR A 145 -2.57 2.61 14.88
CA THR A 145 -1.69 2.87 13.73
C THR A 145 -1.00 1.60 13.26
N GLN A 146 -1.59 0.44 13.62
CA GLN A 146 -1.09 -0.81 13.11
C GLN A 146 -1.31 -0.85 11.61
N MET A 147 -0.20 -0.89 10.90
CA MET A 147 -0.17 -1.00 9.45
C MET A 147 -0.88 -2.28 9.00
N THR A 148 -1.67 -2.16 7.93
CA THR A 148 -2.29 -3.31 7.27
C THR A 148 -1.59 -3.56 5.96
N PHE A 149 -1.20 -4.80 5.73
CA PHE A 149 -0.57 -5.25 4.50
C PHE A 149 -1.59 -5.99 3.64
N ASN A 150 -1.67 -5.62 2.37
CA ASN A 150 -2.57 -6.20 1.40
C ASN A 150 -1.79 -7.04 0.39
N ALA A 151 -2.14 -8.31 0.25
CA ALA A 151 -1.53 -9.22 -0.71
C ALA A 151 -2.33 -9.27 -2.00
N TYR A 152 -1.63 -9.19 -3.12
CA TYR A 152 -2.19 -9.28 -4.47
C TYR A 152 -1.40 -10.28 -5.31
N ALA A 153 -2.09 -11.01 -6.18
CA ALA A 153 -1.45 -11.82 -7.20
C ALA A 153 -2.17 -11.67 -8.53
N LEU A 154 -1.42 -11.51 -9.60
CA LEU A 154 -1.96 -11.35 -10.95
C LEU A 154 -2.99 -10.20 -11.07
N GLY A 155 -2.82 -9.14 -10.28
CA GLY A 155 -3.75 -8.02 -10.22
C GLY A 155 -5.00 -8.24 -9.36
N HIS A 156 -5.14 -9.42 -8.73
CA HIS A 156 -6.26 -9.73 -7.86
C HIS A 156 -5.86 -9.63 -6.39
N TYR A 157 -6.74 -9.06 -5.58
CA TYR A 157 -6.61 -9.08 -4.14
C TYR A 157 -6.76 -10.52 -3.62
N ILE A 158 -5.81 -10.96 -2.77
CA ILE A 158 -5.82 -12.30 -2.18
C ILE A 158 -6.29 -12.22 -0.73
N GLY A 159 -5.80 -11.23 0.02
CA GLY A 159 -6.10 -11.08 1.43
C GLY A 159 -5.30 -9.95 2.06
N SER A 160 -5.56 -9.68 3.34
CA SER A 160 -4.81 -8.71 4.12
C SER A 160 -4.48 -9.26 5.49
N SER A 161 -3.37 -8.77 6.06
CA SER A 161 -2.99 -9.04 7.43
C SER A 161 -2.28 -7.83 8.03
N ARG A 162 -2.35 -7.70 9.35
CA ARG A 162 -1.50 -6.79 10.13
C ARG A 162 -0.09 -7.35 10.35
N ASN A 163 0.06 -8.66 10.19
CA ASN A 163 1.35 -9.33 10.22
C ASN A 163 1.95 -9.37 8.82
N PHE A 164 3.12 -8.78 8.66
CA PHE A 164 3.81 -8.72 7.37
C PHE A 164 4.12 -10.11 6.81
N LYS A 165 4.58 -11.03 7.67
CA LYS A 165 4.88 -12.40 7.24
C LYS A 165 3.68 -13.11 6.62
N GLU A 166 2.51 -13.00 7.27
CA GLU A 166 1.29 -13.60 6.74
C GLU A 166 0.92 -13.03 5.37
N ALA A 167 1.04 -11.70 5.20
CA ALA A 167 0.78 -11.07 3.92
C ALA A 167 1.79 -11.51 2.85
N VAL A 168 3.07 -11.61 3.21
CA VAL A 168 4.11 -12.11 2.30
C VAL A 168 3.88 -13.58 1.95
N ASP A 169 3.50 -14.42 2.88
CA ASP A 169 3.23 -15.85 2.59
C ASP A 169 2.09 -15.99 1.58
N MET A 170 0.98 -15.26 1.77
CA MET A 170 -0.12 -15.24 0.80
C MET A 170 0.36 -14.82 -0.60
N ALA A 171 1.15 -13.77 -0.68
CA ALA A 171 1.67 -13.28 -1.95
C ALA A 171 2.74 -14.22 -2.54
N TYR A 172 3.57 -14.82 -1.70
CA TYR A 172 4.70 -15.65 -2.11
C TYR A 172 4.30 -16.89 -2.90
N GLU A 173 3.25 -17.58 -2.47
CA GLU A 173 2.72 -18.78 -3.14
C GLU A 173 2.21 -18.49 -4.55
N HIS A 174 1.76 -17.27 -4.79
CA HIS A 174 1.11 -16.86 -6.04
C HIS A 174 1.94 -15.92 -6.92
N MET A 175 3.25 -15.80 -6.65
CA MET A 175 4.12 -14.84 -7.37
C MET A 175 3.59 -13.41 -7.29
N GLY A 176 3.08 -13.04 -6.11
CA GLY A 176 2.36 -11.81 -5.88
C GLY A 176 3.20 -10.70 -5.28
N VAL A 177 2.52 -9.64 -4.88
CA VAL A 177 3.05 -8.43 -4.26
C VAL A 177 2.32 -8.12 -2.97
N VAL A 178 2.96 -7.39 -2.08
CA VAL A 178 2.35 -6.87 -0.85
C VAL A 178 2.43 -5.34 -0.88
N THR A 179 1.32 -4.70 -0.58
CA THR A 179 1.22 -3.24 -0.42
C THR A 179 0.85 -2.89 1.01
N ASP A 180 1.08 -1.65 1.39
CA ASP A 180 0.50 -1.06 2.60
C ASP A 180 -0.97 -0.67 2.39
N GLN A 181 -1.57 -0.05 3.40
CA GLN A 181 -2.94 0.46 3.37
C GLN A 181 -3.15 1.59 2.35
N ASP A 182 -2.08 2.33 2.01
CA ASP A 182 -2.08 3.42 1.04
C ASP A 182 -1.71 2.93 -0.37
N GLN A 183 -1.65 1.60 -0.55
CA GLN A 183 -1.31 0.90 -1.78
C GLN A 183 0.14 1.12 -2.27
N ASN A 184 1.02 1.57 -1.42
CA ASN A 184 2.44 1.60 -1.74
C ASN A 184 2.99 0.17 -1.73
N LEU A 185 3.76 -0.17 -2.75
CA LEU A 185 4.42 -1.47 -2.84
C LEU A 185 5.42 -1.62 -1.69
N VAL A 186 5.19 -2.59 -0.81
CA VAL A 186 6.08 -2.92 0.30
C VAL A 186 6.99 -4.08 -0.05
N TRP A 187 6.47 -5.08 -0.74
CA TRP A 187 7.21 -6.29 -1.06
C TRP A 187 6.75 -6.88 -2.40
N ASP A 188 7.70 -7.49 -3.14
CA ASP A 188 7.46 -8.13 -4.44
C ASP A 188 8.35 -9.37 -4.56
N ARG A 189 7.79 -10.47 -5.03
CA ARG A 189 8.55 -11.68 -5.32
C ARG A 189 9.29 -11.62 -6.64
N VAL A 190 8.80 -10.84 -7.59
CA VAL A 190 9.26 -10.78 -8.98
C VAL A 190 10.31 -9.68 -9.13
N ASN A 191 11.29 -9.88 -10.02
CA ASN A 191 12.31 -8.89 -10.40
C ASN A 191 13.43 -8.66 -9.37
N ARG A 192 13.97 -9.72 -8.78
CA ARG A 192 15.23 -9.60 -8.04
C ARG A 192 16.44 -9.62 -9.00
N GLN A 193 17.41 -8.77 -8.69
CA GLN A 193 18.69 -8.81 -9.38
C GLN A 193 19.44 -10.12 -9.02
N PRO A 194 20.26 -10.68 -9.93
CA PRO A 194 20.98 -11.91 -9.65
C PRO A 194 22.09 -11.73 -8.60
N ILE A 195 22.62 -10.52 -8.46
CA ILE A 195 23.69 -10.18 -7.53
C ILE A 195 23.45 -8.79 -6.98
N VAL A 196 23.47 -8.66 -5.68
CA VAL A 196 23.39 -7.37 -4.97
C VAL A 196 24.49 -7.29 -3.95
N ASN A 197 25.13 -6.11 -3.85
CA ASN A 197 26.08 -5.79 -2.81
C ASN A 197 25.92 -4.31 -2.43
N ILE A 198 25.42 -4.08 -1.23
CA ILE A 198 25.20 -2.74 -0.69
C ILE A 198 26.53 -2.22 -0.20
N LYS A 199 27.00 -1.15 -0.84
CA LYS A 199 28.18 -0.41 -0.37
C LYS A 199 27.79 0.38 0.88
N ASP A 200 28.66 0.33 1.88
CA ASP A 200 28.48 1.02 3.16
C ASP A 200 27.14 0.67 3.85
N PRO A 201 26.99 -0.60 4.29
CA PRO A 201 25.75 -1.08 4.87
C PRO A 201 25.36 -0.32 6.15
N MET A 202 26.34 0.17 6.93
CA MET A 202 26.07 0.96 8.14
C MET A 202 25.44 2.31 7.81
N ALA A 203 25.96 3.04 6.83
CA ALA A 203 25.35 4.31 6.42
C ALA A 203 23.93 4.11 5.89
N LYS A 204 23.69 3.01 5.15
CA LYS A 204 22.36 2.65 4.64
C LYS A 204 21.41 2.21 5.76
N ALA A 205 21.89 1.45 6.74
CA ALA A 205 21.11 1.03 7.89
C ALA A 205 20.86 2.17 8.91
N GLY A 206 21.62 3.26 8.85
CA GLY A 206 21.63 4.29 9.88
C GLY A 206 20.28 4.93 10.19
N LYS A 207 19.39 5.01 9.19
CA LYS A 207 18.01 5.47 9.41
C LYS A 207 17.18 4.44 10.19
N LEU A 208 17.30 3.15 9.86
CA LEU A 208 16.62 2.06 10.56
C LEU A 208 17.12 1.96 12.00
N LEU A 209 18.45 1.97 12.19
CA LEU A 209 19.07 1.83 13.50
C LEU A 209 18.65 2.95 14.47
N ARG A 210 18.35 4.13 13.96
CA ARG A 210 17.89 5.27 14.77
C ARG A 210 16.56 4.97 15.48
N TYR A 211 15.70 4.22 14.84
CA TYR A 211 14.35 3.97 15.32
C TYR A 211 14.13 2.57 15.92
N LEU A 212 15.18 1.74 16.01
CA LEU A 212 15.06 0.38 16.55
C LEU A 212 14.47 0.33 17.95
N ASN A 213 14.85 1.26 18.83
CA ASN A 213 14.37 1.28 20.21
C ASN A 213 12.89 1.72 20.32
N ASP A 214 12.40 2.45 19.33
CA ASP A 214 11.02 2.94 19.27
C ASP A 214 10.12 2.04 18.41
N PHE A 215 10.70 0.98 17.83
CA PHE A 215 10.03 0.08 16.91
C PHE A 215 9.44 -1.12 17.65
N THR A 216 8.13 -1.22 17.66
CA THR A 216 7.40 -2.33 18.29
C THR A 216 6.57 -3.16 17.31
N VAL A 217 6.11 -2.53 16.24
CA VAL A 217 5.31 -3.11 15.15
C VAL A 217 5.64 -2.39 13.86
N SER A 218 5.29 -2.97 12.71
CA SER A 218 5.47 -2.30 11.41
C SER A 218 4.80 -0.93 11.41
N GLN A 219 5.57 0.10 11.11
CA GLN A 219 5.11 1.50 11.13
C GLN A 219 5.95 2.39 10.22
N GLU A 220 5.39 3.53 9.85
CA GLU A 220 6.08 4.56 9.11
C GLU A 220 6.65 5.63 10.05
N PHE A 221 7.89 6.02 9.79
CA PHE A 221 8.61 7.07 10.51
C PHE A 221 8.84 8.30 9.63
N GLU A 222 9.29 9.38 10.25
CA GLU A 222 9.60 10.62 9.53
C GLU A 222 10.52 10.40 8.32
N GLY A 223 10.23 11.13 7.24
CA GLY A 223 11.01 11.06 5.99
C GLY A 223 10.67 9.85 5.13
N GLY A 224 9.46 9.29 5.29
CA GLY A 224 8.95 8.20 4.46
C GLY A 224 9.71 6.88 4.69
N LEU A 225 10.25 6.66 5.88
CA LEU A 225 10.86 5.38 6.24
C LEU A 225 9.79 4.44 6.80
N LEU A 226 9.43 3.44 6.03
CA LEU A 226 8.62 2.33 6.50
C LEU A 226 9.54 1.28 7.13
N MET A 227 9.43 1.07 8.44
CA MET A 227 10.02 -0.08 9.12
C MET A 227 9.03 -1.23 9.17
N VAL A 228 9.50 -2.40 8.79
CA VAL A 228 8.70 -3.61 8.64
C VAL A 228 9.19 -4.66 9.62
N ASP A 229 8.30 -5.13 10.47
CA ASP A 229 8.52 -6.30 11.31
C ASP A 229 8.45 -7.56 10.42
N ALA A 230 9.63 -8.04 10.05
CA ALA A 230 9.80 -9.19 9.18
C ALA A 230 10.19 -10.47 9.95
N ARG A 231 9.89 -10.51 11.25
CA ARG A 231 10.12 -11.71 12.05
C ARG A 231 9.39 -12.90 11.45
N GLU A 232 10.01 -14.07 11.58
CA GLU A 232 9.55 -15.34 11.01
C GLU A 232 9.51 -15.41 9.46
N CYS A 233 9.78 -14.33 8.74
CA CYS A 233 9.96 -14.38 7.30
C CYS A 233 11.19 -15.23 6.96
N SER A 234 11.11 -16.01 5.89
CA SER A 234 12.27 -16.77 5.42
C SER A 234 13.35 -15.85 4.86
N LEU A 235 14.60 -16.32 4.84
CA LEU A 235 15.70 -15.60 4.22
C LEU A 235 15.35 -15.20 2.77
N SER A 236 14.74 -16.08 2.00
CA SER A 236 14.35 -15.80 0.62
C SER A 236 13.30 -14.68 0.50
N GLN A 237 12.47 -14.49 1.49
CA GLN A 237 11.46 -13.42 1.51
C GLN A 237 12.10 -12.06 1.80
N ILE A 238 13.07 -11.98 2.70
CA ILE A 238 13.69 -10.70 3.08
C ILE A 238 14.75 -10.22 2.07
N LEU A 239 15.24 -11.06 1.17
CA LEU A 239 16.18 -10.64 0.12
C LEU A 239 15.62 -9.52 -0.78
N TYR A 240 14.31 -9.34 -0.83
CA TYR A 240 13.67 -8.23 -1.52
C TYR A 240 14.17 -6.87 -1.05
N PHE A 241 14.31 -6.67 0.26
CA PHE A 241 14.77 -5.39 0.80
C PHE A 241 16.22 -5.10 0.43
N ILE A 242 17.06 -6.14 0.43
CA ILE A 242 18.45 -6.03 -0.01
C ILE A 242 18.51 -5.67 -1.50
N ASP A 243 17.64 -6.26 -2.33
CA ASP A 243 17.50 -5.93 -3.75
C ASP A 243 17.14 -4.45 -3.97
N LYS A 244 16.35 -3.88 -3.07
CA LYS A 244 15.96 -2.46 -3.12
C LYS A 244 16.99 -1.52 -2.47
N GLY A 245 18.14 -2.06 -2.08
CA GLY A 245 19.28 -1.29 -1.60
C GLY A 245 19.23 -0.94 -0.12
N THR A 246 18.35 -1.61 0.65
CA THR A 246 18.26 -1.43 2.11
C THR A 246 18.78 -2.68 2.80
N PRO A 247 19.79 -2.57 3.71
CA PRO A 247 20.24 -3.70 4.50
C PRO A 247 19.13 -4.22 5.40
N VAL A 248 19.13 -5.52 5.68
CA VAL A 248 18.22 -6.15 6.64
C VAL A 248 18.96 -6.34 7.95
N ILE A 249 18.33 -5.97 9.06
CA ILE A 249 18.83 -6.19 10.41
C ILE A 249 18.36 -7.60 10.82
N ALA A 250 19.30 -8.44 11.23
CA ALA A 250 19.03 -9.76 11.78
C ALA A 250 19.53 -9.84 13.21
N TYR A 251 18.65 -10.05 14.16
CA TYR A 251 19.06 -10.28 15.54
C TYR A 251 19.70 -11.65 15.70
N THR A 252 20.83 -11.67 16.39
CA THR A 252 21.62 -12.89 16.67
C THR A 252 21.62 -13.23 18.17
N GLY A 253 21.05 -12.36 18.97
CA GLY A 253 20.90 -12.49 20.42
C GLY A 253 20.06 -11.33 20.95
N ALA A 254 19.90 -11.24 22.26
CA ALA A 254 19.01 -10.25 22.87
C ALA A 254 19.34 -8.80 22.50
N ASP A 255 20.63 -8.48 22.38
CA ASP A 255 21.12 -7.11 22.10
C ASP A 255 22.15 -7.09 20.96
N THR A 256 22.30 -8.20 20.24
CA THR A 256 23.28 -8.32 19.15
C THR A 256 22.58 -8.52 17.81
N TYR A 257 23.10 -7.88 16.79
CA TYR A 257 22.58 -7.99 15.44
C TYR A 257 23.69 -7.94 14.40
N ILE A 258 23.40 -8.49 13.24
CA ILE A 258 24.22 -8.37 12.03
C ILE A 258 23.36 -7.77 10.90
N LEU A 259 24.02 -7.22 9.90
CA LEU A 259 23.35 -6.70 8.72
C LEU A 259 23.52 -7.67 7.55
N LEU A 260 22.41 -8.00 6.89
CA LEU A 260 22.46 -8.64 5.59
C LEU A 260 22.60 -7.52 4.55
N SER A 261 23.71 -7.50 3.85
CA SER A 261 24.10 -6.37 2.97
C SER A 261 24.22 -6.74 1.49
N GLY A 262 24.02 -8.01 1.16
CA GLY A 262 24.11 -8.46 -0.23
C GLY A 262 23.76 -9.91 -0.40
N TYR A 263 23.65 -10.33 -1.65
CA TYR A 263 23.50 -11.74 -2.01
C TYR A 263 23.98 -11.98 -3.45
N ASP A 264 24.29 -13.21 -3.73
CA ASP A 264 24.46 -13.75 -5.07
C ASP A 264 23.68 -15.07 -5.20
N GLN A 265 23.86 -15.81 -6.28
CA GLN A 265 23.15 -17.06 -6.52
C GLN A 265 23.37 -18.11 -5.40
N TYR A 266 24.55 -18.07 -4.76
CA TYR A 266 24.99 -19.12 -3.82
C TYR A 266 25.16 -18.63 -2.39
N ASN A 267 25.30 -17.34 -2.19
CA ASN A 267 25.70 -16.78 -0.90
C ASN A 267 24.87 -15.56 -0.52
N VAL A 268 24.75 -15.34 0.77
CA VAL A 268 24.37 -14.06 1.35
C VAL A 268 25.60 -13.37 1.94
N THR A 269 25.67 -12.05 1.82
CA THR A 269 26.74 -11.22 2.40
C THR A 269 26.25 -10.65 3.71
N LEU A 270 26.99 -10.95 4.78
CA LEU A 270 26.73 -10.49 6.14
C LEU A 270 27.76 -9.43 6.51
N TYR A 271 27.38 -8.53 7.37
CA TYR A 271 28.23 -7.46 7.90
C TYR A 271 28.01 -7.35 9.41
N ASP A 272 29.10 -7.39 10.16
CA ASP A 272 29.10 -7.19 11.60
C ASP A 272 29.38 -5.71 11.92
N PRO A 273 28.44 -5.01 12.57
CA PRO A 273 28.60 -3.61 12.94
C PRO A 273 29.71 -3.37 13.98
N GLU A 274 29.99 -4.34 14.85
CA GLU A 274 30.98 -4.20 15.92
C GLU A 274 32.40 -4.31 15.37
N THR A 275 32.65 -5.35 14.56
CA THR A 275 33.99 -5.58 13.98
C THR A 275 34.21 -4.83 12.68
N GLN A 276 33.11 -4.34 12.05
CA GLN A 276 33.09 -3.72 10.72
C GLN A 276 33.58 -4.66 9.59
N GLU A 277 33.48 -5.95 9.81
CA GLU A 277 33.87 -6.96 8.85
C GLU A 277 32.67 -7.50 8.06
N SER A 278 32.93 -7.86 6.79
CA SER A 278 31.96 -8.52 5.95
C SER A 278 32.45 -9.90 5.57
N TRP A 279 31.53 -10.86 5.59
CA TRP A 279 31.80 -12.20 5.11
C TRP A 279 30.64 -12.78 4.30
N LYS A 280 30.89 -13.85 3.58
CA LYS A 280 29.86 -14.57 2.83
C LYS A 280 29.53 -15.87 3.54
N MET A 281 28.23 -16.20 3.56
CA MET A 281 27.71 -17.45 4.03
C MET A 281 26.92 -18.10 2.91
N GLY A 282 27.06 -19.41 2.72
CA GLY A 282 26.28 -20.15 1.71
C GLY A 282 24.78 -19.99 1.96
N MET A 283 23.98 -19.88 0.89
CA MET A 283 22.54 -19.60 1.02
C MET A 283 21.82 -20.63 1.91
N ASN A 284 22.15 -21.91 1.76
CA ASN A 284 21.54 -22.97 2.57
C ASN A 284 21.99 -22.89 4.04
N ASP A 285 23.28 -22.61 4.28
CA ASP A 285 23.81 -22.48 5.64
C ASP A 285 23.22 -21.25 6.34
N ALA A 286 23.09 -20.13 5.61
CA ALA A 286 22.46 -18.93 6.10
C ALA A 286 20.98 -19.14 6.42
N THR A 287 20.25 -19.88 5.58
CA THR A 287 18.86 -20.24 5.85
C THR A 287 18.77 -21.03 7.16
N ALA A 288 19.55 -22.09 7.32
CA ALA A 288 19.53 -22.89 8.54
C ALA A 288 19.99 -22.08 9.78
N TYR A 289 20.97 -21.20 9.61
CA TYR A 289 21.45 -20.32 10.68
C TYR A 289 20.35 -19.39 11.16
N PHE A 290 19.68 -18.66 10.26
CA PHE A 290 18.62 -17.72 10.66
C PHE A 290 17.34 -18.44 11.14
N GLU A 291 17.00 -19.59 10.60
CA GLU A 291 15.92 -20.43 11.12
C GLU A 291 16.20 -20.86 12.57
N SER A 292 17.45 -21.18 12.92
CA SER A 292 17.82 -21.49 14.31
C SER A 292 17.66 -20.30 15.27
N LEU A 293 17.67 -19.08 14.73
CA LEU A 293 17.44 -17.82 15.42
C LEU A 293 15.99 -17.31 15.24
N GLN A 294 15.07 -18.17 14.80
CA GLN A 294 13.66 -17.86 14.57
C GLN A 294 13.42 -16.77 13.53
N ASN A 295 14.37 -16.56 12.61
CA ASN A 295 14.26 -15.55 11.57
C ASN A 295 13.87 -14.15 12.10
N ASP A 296 14.59 -13.69 13.12
CA ASP A 296 14.31 -12.40 13.76
C ASP A 296 14.86 -11.24 12.92
N PHE A 297 14.06 -10.80 11.94
CA PHE A 297 14.44 -9.80 10.97
C PHE A 297 13.65 -8.50 11.13
N ILE A 298 14.34 -7.38 10.97
CA ILE A 298 13.74 -6.06 10.76
C ILE A 298 14.20 -5.52 9.42
N CYS A 299 13.24 -5.12 8.62
CA CYS A 299 13.46 -4.56 7.30
C CYS A 299 13.04 -3.10 7.25
N GLY A 300 13.51 -2.39 6.25
CA GLY A 300 13.11 -1.01 6.01
C GLY A 300 12.97 -0.71 4.53
N LYS A 301 12.07 0.22 4.22
CA LYS A 301 11.87 0.74 2.89
C LYS A 301 11.66 2.24 2.94
N ILE A 302 12.27 2.96 2.02
CA ILE A 302 11.96 4.38 1.82
C ILE A 302 10.75 4.45 0.89
N VAL A 303 9.64 4.95 1.39
CA VAL A 303 8.42 5.24 0.63
C VAL A 303 8.59 6.67 0.11
N GLN A 304 8.47 6.85 -1.21
CA GLN A 304 8.57 8.17 -1.86
C GLN A 304 7.18 8.73 -2.11
#